data_96922921bfe5d37cd49063cf72dc9a1e
#
_entry.id   96922921bfe5d37cd49063cf72dc9a1e
#
_cell.length_a   1.000
_cell.length_b   1.000
_cell.length_c   1.000
_cell.angle_alpha   90.00
_cell.angle_beta   90.00
_cell.angle_gamma   90.00
#
_symmetry.space_group_name_H-M   'P 1'
#
loop_
_entity.id
_entity.type
_entity.pdbx_description
1 polymer ?
#
loop_
_entity_poly.entity_id
_entity_poly.type
_entity_poly.pdbx_seq_one_letter_code
_entity_poly.pdbx_strand_id
1 'polypeptide(L)'
;MSKSPVAIIILDGFGLRNETVGNAVALANKPNFDRYMAEFPHGQLKAAGLDVGLPEGQMGNSEVGHTNIGAGRIVYQSLTRIDKAIADGEFQTNPILNKAFTHTKENDSNLHLFGLLSDGGVHSHINHMLSLLSTAKEQGVKNVYLHLFLDGRDVAPRSALGYIDTVNEAIAKLGYGEIATVSGRFYAMDRDKRWERVEKAYNAIANGVGETAVSAKEAVEASYAAGKTDEFVVPTVITKDGQPVAKLSENDAVIFFNFRPDRAIQLSNAFTDKEWEFFDRKGHIDNVKFITMTLYNPSIDAEVAFEPMPMTNVLGEVLSNEGLAQLRIAETEKYPHVTFFMNGGRNEEFPGESRILINSPKVETYDLQPEMSAYEVADALVADIEADKNDAIILNFANPDMVGHSGMVEPTIKAIEAVDENLGRVVDAILAKGGAAIIFADHGNSETMTTPEGEPHTAHTTVPVPVIVTKKGVTLREGGRLADVAPTMLDLLDVKKPVEMTGESLIIK
;
A
#
# COMPACT_ATOMS: atom_id res chain seq x y z
N MET A 1 -38.93 12.66 11.59
CA MET A 1 -38.89 11.34 12.24
C MET A 1 -37.55 11.21 12.91
N SER A 2 -37.46 10.63 14.08
CA SER A 2 -36.14 10.36 14.72
C SER A 2 -35.37 9.40 13.83
N LYS A 3 -34.08 9.66 13.60
CA LYS A 3 -33.19 8.77 12.85
C LYS A 3 -32.70 7.64 13.76
N SER A 4 -32.54 6.46 13.19
CA SER A 4 -31.91 5.31 13.86
C SER A 4 -30.52 5.12 13.25
N PRO A 5 -29.49 5.86 13.72
CA PRO A 5 -28.20 5.90 13.05
C PRO A 5 -27.47 4.56 13.11
N VAL A 6 -26.73 4.23 12.07
CA VAL A 6 -25.77 3.13 12.07
C VAL A 6 -24.36 3.70 12.12
N ALA A 7 -23.54 3.23 13.05
CA ALA A 7 -22.19 3.73 13.24
C ALA A 7 -21.13 2.67 12.99
N ILE A 8 -20.04 3.07 12.35
CA ILE A 8 -18.73 2.41 12.36
C ILE A 8 -17.90 3.12 13.44
N ILE A 9 -17.43 2.37 14.43
CA ILE A 9 -16.59 2.88 15.53
C ILE A 9 -15.28 2.11 15.53
N ILE A 10 -14.21 2.81 15.20
CA ILE A 10 -12.86 2.25 15.07
C ILE A 10 -12.07 2.56 16.34
N LEU A 11 -11.64 1.52 17.04
CA LEU A 11 -10.71 1.58 18.15
C LEU A 11 -9.30 1.36 17.59
N ASP A 12 -8.69 2.44 17.08
CA ASP A 12 -7.44 2.37 16.29
C ASP A 12 -6.32 1.68 17.09
N GLY A 13 -5.68 0.66 16.49
CA GLY A 13 -4.58 -0.05 17.15
C GLY A 13 -4.97 -1.02 18.26
N PHE A 14 -6.25 -1.36 18.41
CA PHE A 14 -6.75 -2.25 19.47
C PHE A 14 -6.78 -3.72 19.01
N GLY A 15 -5.63 -4.40 19.08
CA GLY A 15 -5.51 -5.81 18.70
C GLY A 15 -5.96 -6.80 19.78
N LEU A 16 -6.09 -8.07 19.39
CA LEU A 16 -6.45 -9.17 20.30
C LEU A 16 -5.26 -10.11 20.53
N ARG A 17 -4.88 -10.29 21.80
CA ARG A 17 -3.90 -11.26 22.24
C ARG A 17 -4.27 -11.82 23.61
N ASN A 18 -4.05 -13.12 23.85
CA ASN A 18 -4.45 -13.77 25.10
C ASN A 18 -3.47 -13.52 26.26
N GLU A 19 -2.19 -13.32 25.96
CA GLU A 19 -1.17 -13.07 26.97
C GLU A 19 -1.36 -11.69 27.57
N THR A 20 -1.17 -11.58 28.89
CA THR A 20 -1.33 -10.31 29.64
C THR A 20 -0.05 -9.52 29.76
N VAL A 21 1.12 -10.17 29.67
CA VAL A 21 2.42 -9.49 29.79
C VAL A 21 2.62 -8.54 28.62
N GLY A 22 2.83 -7.26 28.90
CA GLY A 22 2.98 -6.22 27.87
C GLY A 22 1.73 -6.02 27.02
N ASN A 23 0.56 -6.37 27.51
CA ASN A 23 -0.72 -6.25 26.79
C ASN A 23 -1.62 -5.22 27.48
N ALA A 24 -1.56 -3.97 27.01
CA ALA A 24 -2.35 -2.89 27.58
C ALA A 24 -3.86 -3.11 27.40
N VAL A 25 -4.27 -3.76 26.30
CA VAL A 25 -5.68 -4.09 26.04
C VAL A 25 -6.24 -5.06 27.10
N ALA A 26 -5.47 -6.10 27.44
CA ALA A 26 -5.89 -7.08 28.44
C ALA A 26 -5.85 -6.53 29.88
N LEU A 27 -4.94 -5.58 30.14
CA LEU A 27 -4.73 -5.00 31.50
C LEU A 27 -5.68 -3.84 31.80
N ALA A 28 -6.19 -3.14 30.78
CA ALA A 28 -7.09 -2.00 30.95
C ALA A 28 -8.44 -2.41 31.54
N ASN A 29 -8.98 -1.56 32.43
CA ASN A 29 -10.35 -1.66 32.92
C ASN A 29 -11.31 -1.08 31.87
N LYS A 30 -12.00 -1.95 31.14
CA LYS A 30 -12.85 -1.57 29.98
C LYS A 30 -14.28 -2.11 30.09
N PRO A 31 -15.03 -1.72 31.12
CA PRO A 31 -16.33 -2.32 31.43
C PRO A 31 -17.37 -2.15 30.31
N ASN A 32 -17.30 -1.10 29.51
CA ASN A 32 -18.24 -0.89 28.40
C ASN A 32 -17.97 -1.83 27.24
N PHE A 33 -16.70 -1.95 26.81
CA PHE A 33 -16.30 -2.91 25.80
C PHE A 33 -16.65 -4.35 26.20
N ASP A 34 -16.32 -4.74 27.44
CA ASP A 34 -16.61 -6.08 27.97
C ASP A 34 -18.13 -6.34 28.07
N ARG A 35 -18.93 -5.32 28.43
CA ARG A 35 -20.40 -5.39 28.38
C ARG A 35 -20.91 -5.65 26.97
N TYR A 36 -20.43 -4.91 25.96
CA TYR A 36 -20.87 -5.10 24.58
C TYR A 36 -20.45 -6.46 24.02
N MET A 37 -19.26 -6.94 24.36
CA MET A 37 -18.83 -8.31 24.05
C MET A 37 -19.76 -9.37 24.67
N ALA A 38 -20.26 -9.15 25.88
CA ALA A 38 -21.17 -10.09 26.56
C ALA A 38 -22.62 -10.03 26.02
N GLU A 39 -23.08 -8.85 25.60
CA GLU A 39 -24.49 -8.64 25.25
C GLU A 39 -24.80 -8.81 23.75
N PHE A 40 -23.80 -8.66 22.87
CA PHE A 40 -23.99 -8.60 21.43
C PHE A 40 -23.16 -9.62 20.65
N PRO A 41 -23.57 -9.97 19.42
CA PRO A 41 -22.78 -10.80 18.53
C PRO A 41 -21.41 -10.16 18.29
N HIS A 42 -20.36 -10.97 18.44
CA HIS A 42 -18.98 -10.55 18.30
C HIS A 42 -18.12 -11.62 17.63
N GLY A 43 -16.96 -11.23 17.18
CA GLY A 43 -16.00 -12.10 16.52
C GLY A 43 -14.65 -11.41 16.35
N GLN A 44 -13.92 -11.81 15.32
CA GLN A 44 -12.61 -11.28 15.00
C GLN A 44 -12.54 -10.95 13.52
N LEU A 45 -11.76 -9.91 13.17
CA LEU A 45 -11.42 -9.56 11.80
C LEU A 45 -9.92 -9.76 11.57
N LYS A 46 -9.59 -10.19 10.37
CA LYS A 46 -8.22 -10.17 9.87
C LYS A 46 -7.88 -8.75 9.38
N ALA A 47 -6.77 -8.22 9.86
CA ALA A 47 -6.36 -6.82 9.66
C ALA A 47 -4.90 -6.69 9.19
N ALA A 48 -4.28 -7.76 8.69
CA ALA A 48 -2.89 -7.78 8.27
C ALA A 48 -2.67 -8.64 7.02
N GLY A 49 -1.52 -8.52 6.40
CA GLY A 49 -1.09 -9.33 5.26
C GLY A 49 -2.06 -9.30 4.08
N LEU A 50 -2.23 -10.43 3.42
CA LEU A 50 -3.05 -10.55 2.20
C LEU A 50 -4.52 -10.17 2.40
N ASP A 51 -5.05 -10.30 3.61
CA ASP A 51 -6.44 -9.96 3.93
C ASP A 51 -6.72 -8.44 3.90
N VAL A 52 -5.67 -7.63 3.82
CA VAL A 52 -5.75 -6.16 3.63
C VAL A 52 -4.95 -5.67 2.41
N GLY A 53 -4.48 -6.58 1.56
CA GLY A 53 -3.77 -6.26 0.33
C GLY A 53 -2.28 -5.94 0.51
N LEU A 54 -1.71 -6.32 1.64
CA LEU A 54 -0.28 -6.26 1.96
C LEU A 54 0.41 -7.61 1.72
N PRO A 55 1.74 -7.68 1.59
CA PRO A 55 2.47 -8.95 1.58
C PRO A 55 2.13 -9.83 2.79
N GLU A 56 2.24 -11.14 2.62
CA GLU A 56 2.01 -12.11 3.71
C GLU A 56 2.90 -11.82 4.91
N GLY A 57 2.33 -11.85 6.11
CA GLY A 57 3.06 -11.56 7.36
C GLY A 57 3.36 -10.10 7.62
N GLN A 58 2.99 -9.18 6.73
CA GLN A 58 3.15 -7.75 6.97
C GLN A 58 2.02 -7.22 7.86
N MET A 59 2.38 -6.46 8.90
CA MET A 59 1.44 -5.79 9.78
C MET A 59 0.56 -4.78 9.04
N GLY A 60 -0.71 -4.68 9.43
CA GLY A 60 -1.61 -3.64 8.94
C GLY A 60 -1.20 -2.24 9.40
N ASN A 61 -1.86 -1.24 8.86
CA ASN A 61 -1.72 0.16 9.26
C ASN A 61 -3.02 0.91 8.98
N SER A 62 -3.17 2.10 9.57
CA SER A 62 -4.42 2.85 9.50
C SER A 62 -4.77 3.27 8.06
N GLU A 63 -3.80 3.65 7.21
CA GLU A 63 -4.06 4.05 5.83
C GLU A 63 -4.67 2.90 5.03
N VAL A 64 -4.01 1.74 5.07
CA VAL A 64 -4.47 0.52 4.38
C VAL A 64 -5.78 0.02 4.98
N GLY A 65 -5.89 -0.03 6.31
CA GLY A 65 -7.09 -0.47 7.01
C GLY A 65 -8.32 0.36 6.63
N HIS A 66 -8.26 1.69 6.76
CA HIS A 66 -9.38 2.58 6.44
C HIS A 66 -9.71 2.57 4.94
N THR A 67 -8.71 2.43 4.06
CA THR A 67 -8.96 2.27 2.62
C THR A 67 -9.77 1.00 2.33
N ASN A 68 -9.40 -0.14 2.93
CA ASN A 68 -10.14 -1.40 2.76
C ASN A 68 -11.57 -1.33 3.33
N ILE A 69 -11.72 -0.72 4.51
CA ILE A 69 -13.02 -0.51 5.16
C ILE A 69 -13.94 0.31 4.25
N GLY A 70 -13.46 1.48 3.80
CA GLY A 70 -14.26 2.38 2.95
C GLY A 70 -14.55 1.81 1.57
N ALA A 71 -13.62 1.06 1.00
CA ALA A 71 -13.80 0.42 -0.31
C ALA A 71 -14.70 -0.82 -0.28
N GLY A 72 -14.92 -1.43 0.88
CA GLY A 72 -15.67 -2.69 1.01
C GLY A 72 -15.06 -3.84 0.20
N ARG A 73 -13.75 -3.77 -0.08
CA ARG A 73 -12.97 -4.77 -0.82
C ARG A 73 -11.50 -4.72 -0.43
N ILE A 74 -10.77 -5.80 -0.70
CA ILE A 74 -9.32 -5.78 -0.52
C ILE A 74 -8.70 -4.87 -1.60
N VAL A 75 -7.99 -3.83 -1.15
CA VAL A 75 -7.24 -2.91 -2.02
C VAL A 75 -5.78 -3.34 -1.98
N TYR A 76 -5.38 -4.13 -2.96
CA TYR A 76 -4.02 -4.64 -3.04
C TYR A 76 -3.01 -3.51 -3.31
N GLN A 77 -1.96 -3.44 -2.49
CA GLN A 77 -0.79 -2.62 -2.77
C GLN A 77 -0.08 -3.13 -4.03
N SER A 78 0.65 -2.27 -4.73
CA SER A 78 1.23 -2.59 -6.05
C SER A 78 2.07 -3.87 -6.03
N LEU A 79 2.95 -4.04 -5.02
CA LEU A 79 3.76 -5.26 -4.87
C LEU A 79 2.86 -6.51 -4.79
N THR A 80 1.94 -6.54 -3.85
CA THR A 80 1.05 -7.69 -3.61
C THR A 80 0.14 -7.96 -4.81
N ARG A 81 -0.33 -6.91 -5.48
CA ARG A 81 -1.16 -7.02 -6.69
C ARG A 81 -0.42 -7.72 -7.83
N ILE A 82 0.84 -7.34 -8.06
CA ILE A 82 1.67 -7.93 -9.11
C ILE A 82 2.06 -9.36 -8.74
N ASP A 83 2.47 -9.61 -7.49
CA ASP A 83 2.78 -10.95 -6.99
C ASP A 83 1.59 -11.90 -7.16
N LYS A 84 0.38 -11.42 -6.80
CA LYS A 84 -0.86 -12.17 -6.99
C LYS A 84 -1.12 -12.45 -8.47
N ALA A 85 -0.97 -11.46 -9.33
CA ALA A 85 -1.16 -11.64 -10.78
C ALA A 85 -0.18 -12.68 -11.35
N ILE A 86 1.06 -12.74 -10.85
CA ILE A 86 2.05 -13.76 -11.22
C ILE A 86 1.59 -15.15 -10.75
N ALA A 87 1.16 -15.26 -9.50
CA ALA A 87 0.73 -16.54 -8.92
C ALA A 87 -0.53 -17.10 -9.58
N ASP A 88 -1.47 -16.24 -9.97
CA ASP A 88 -2.74 -16.61 -10.58
C ASP A 88 -2.64 -16.82 -12.12
N GLY A 89 -1.48 -16.52 -12.73
CA GLY A 89 -1.28 -16.61 -14.19
C GLY A 89 -1.83 -15.43 -14.98
N GLU A 90 -2.35 -14.40 -14.31
CA GLU A 90 -2.87 -13.19 -14.95
C GLU A 90 -1.74 -12.30 -15.51
N PHE A 91 -0.55 -12.36 -14.92
CA PHE A 91 0.62 -11.61 -15.36
C PHE A 91 1.03 -12.01 -16.77
N GLN A 92 1.06 -13.31 -17.08
CA GLN A 92 1.44 -13.88 -18.38
C GLN A 92 0.41 -13.53 -19.47
N THR A 93 -0.82 -13.25 -19.08
CA THR A 93 -1.91 -12.89 -20.00
C THR A 93 -2.23 -11.39 -19.99
N ASN A 94 -1.46 -10.58 -19.26
CA ASN A 94 -1.67 -9.13 -19.19
C ASN A 94 -1.63 -8.51 -20.60
N PRO A 95 -2.71 -7.84 -21.05
CA PRO A 95 -2.83 -7.38 -22.42
C PRO A 95 -1.80 -6.31 -22.80
N ILE A 96 -1.37 -5.49 -21.84
CA ILE A 96 -0.40 -4.43 -22.09
C ILE A 96 1.03 -4.99 -22.19
N LEU A 97 1.41 -5.91 -21.29
CA LEU A 97 2.70 -6.62 -21.40
C LEU A 97 2.77 -7.37 -22.74
N ASN A 98 1.68 -8.06 -23.12
CA ASN A 98 1.61 -8.80 -24.38
C ASN A 98 1.69 -7.88 -25.62
N LYS A 99 1.29 -6.60 -25.54
CA LYS A 99 1.52 -5.64 -26.61
C LYS A 99 3.02 -5.41 -26.87
N ALA A 100 3.87 -5.33 -25.81
CA ALA A 100 5.32 -5.22 -26.01
C ALA A 100 5.88 -6.46 -26.71
N PHE A 101 5.49 -7.65 -26.27
CA PHE A 101 5.95 -8.91 -26.83
C PHE A 101 5.51 -9.07 -28.30
N THR A 102 4.27 -8.71 -28.61
CA THR A 102 3.76 -8.73 -29.98
C THR A 102 4.47 -7.73 -30.86
N HIS A 103 4.65 -6.50 -30.37
CA HIS A 103 5.36 -5.43 -31.07
C HIS A 103 6.78 -5.86 -31.50
N THR A 104 7.56 -6.45 -30.58
CA THR A 104 8.92 -6.89 -30.88
C THR A 104 8.95 -8.01 -31.92
N LYS A 105 7.98 -8.93 -31.88
CA LYS A 105 7.88 -10.02 -32.90
C LYS A 105 7.49 -9.51 -34.27
N GLU A 106 6.55 -8.58 -34.34
CA GLU A 106 6.08 -8.01 -35.61
C GLU A 106 7.15 -7.15 -36.31
N ASN A 107 8.03 -6.52 -35.54
CA ASN A 107 9.08 -5.64 -36.04
C ASN A 107 10.47 -6.29 -36.10
N ASP A 108 10.61 -7.58 -35.73
CA ASP A 108 11.90 -8.28 -35.58
C ASP A 108 12.91 -7.47 -34.74
N SER A 109 12.43 -6.90 -33.64
CA SER A 109 13.13 -5.99 -32.75
C SER A 109 13.36 -6.60 -31.36
N ASN A 110 13.90 -5.84 -30.42
CA ASN A 110 14.34 -6.32 -29.13
C ASN A 110 13.42 -5.84 -27.99
N LEU A 111 13.37 -6.60 -26.92
CA LEU A 111 12.75 -6.20 -25.67
C LEU A 111 13.82 -5.78 -24.67
N HIS A 112 13.65 -4.62 -24.07
CA HIS A 112 14.50 -4.10 -23.00
C HIS A 112 13.73 -4.06 -21.69
N LEU A 113 14.25 -4.70 -20.64
CA LEU A 113 13.70 -4.67 -19.30
C LEU A 113 14.62 -3.86 -18.40
N PHE A 114 14.11 -2.81 -17.75
CA PHE A 114 14.91 -2.08 -16.79
C PHE A 114 14.14 -1.70 -15.53
N GLY A 115 14.87 -1.60 -14.43
CA GLY A 115 14.34 -1.31 -13.11
C GLY A 115 15.28 -1.73 -12.00
N LEU A 116 14.86 -1.50 -10.76
CA LEU A 116 15.63 -1.77 -9.56
C LEU A 116 15.72 -3.27 -9.28
N LEU A 117 16.94 -3.78 -9.14
CA LEU A 117 17.24 -5.18 -8.88
C LEU A 117 17.45 -5.42 -7.39
N SER A 118 16.41 -5.79 -6.68
CA SER A 118 16.46 -6.28 -5.30
C SER A 118 15.16 -7.00 -4.91
N ASP A 119 15.12 -7.59 -3.74
CA ASP A 119 13.94 -8.14 -3.07
C ASP A 119 13.36 -7.20 -2.00
N GLY A 120 13.85 -5.96 -1.92
CA GLY A 120 13.43 -4.98 -0.93
C GLY A 120 11.95 -4.59 -1.02
N GLY A 121 11.31 -4.77 -2.16
CA GLY A 121 9.86 -4.60 -2.33
C GLY A 121 9.34 -3.16 -2.17
N VAL A 122 10.23 -2.15 -2.20
CA VAL A 122 9.86 -0.73 -2.06
C VAL A 122 9.55 -0.09 -3.41
N HIS A 123 10.37 -0.30 -4.42
CA HIS A 123 10.20 0.26 -5.75
C HIS A 123 9.94 -0.78 -6.83
N SER A 124 10.43 -1.99 -6.60
CA SER A 124 10.37 -3.13 -7.53
C SER A 124 10.56 -4.42 -6.75
N HIS A 125 10.48 -5.55 -7.44
CA HIS A 125 10.89 -6.83 -6.88
C HIS A 125 11.55 -7.69 -7.97
N ILE A 126 12.65 -8.38 -7.62
CA ILE A 126 13.40 -9.24 -8.55
C ILE A 126 12.52 -10.30 -9.21
N ASN A 127 11.55 -10.87 -8.49
CA ASN A 127 10.62 -11.88 -9.03
C ASN A 127 9.77 -11.34 -10.18
N HIS A 128 9.44 -10.04 -10.19
CA HIS A 128 8.68 -9.42 -11.29
C HIS A 128 9.52 -9.40 -12.57
N MET A 129 10.80 -9.04 -12.45
CA MET A 129 11.74 -9.04 -13.59
C MET A 129 11.95 -10.47 -14.10
N LEU A 130 12.15 -11.46 -13.23
CA LEU A 130 12.30 -12.87 -13.60
C LEU A 130 11.04 -13.41 -14.28
N SER A 131 9.84 -13.00 -13.81
CA SER A 131 8.57 -13.36 -14.43
C SER A 131 8.43 -12.72 -15.84
N LEU A 132 8.84 -11.46 -16.02
CA LEU A 132 8.89 -10.83 -17.34
C LEU A 132 9.82 -11.59 -18.29
N LEU A 133 11.01 -11.97 -17.83
CA LEU A 133 12.00 -12.71 -18.63
C LEU A 133 11.45 -14.07 -19.09
N SER A 134 10.84 -14.84 -18.19
CA SER A 134 10.25 -16.14 -18.54
C SER A 134 9.04 -16.00 -19.46
N THR A 135 8.16 -15.03 -19.18
CA THR A 135 6.97 -14.75 -20.01
C THR A 135 7.37 -14.32 -21.43
N ALA A 136 8.37 -13.45 -21.56
CA ALA A 136 8.88 -13.02 -22.87
C ALA A 136 9.39 -14.21 -23.70
N LYS A 137 10.11 -15.16 -23.07
CA LYS A 137 10.54 -16.38 -23.72
C LYS A 137 9.35 -17.25 -24.16
N GLU A 138 8.39 -17.49 -23.27
CA GLU A 138 7.18 -18.29 -23.56
C GLU A 138 6.35 -17.67 -24.69
N GLN A 139 6.31 -16.35 -24.76
CA GLN A 139 5.63 -15.59 -25.82
C GLN A 139 6.44 -15.52 -27.12
N GLY A 140 7.65 -16.08 -27.18
CA GLY A 140 8.49 -16.15 -28.36
C GLY A 140 9.16 -14.85 -28.77
N VAL A 141 9.42 -13.95 -27.83
CA VAL A 141 10.27 -12.78 -28.07
C VAL A 141 11.69 -13.24 -28.36
N LYS A 142 12.32 -12.73 -29.41
CA LYS A 142 13.61 -13.22 -29.90
C LYS A 142 14.77 -12.87 -28.97
N ASN A 143 14.88 -11.60 -28.58
CA ASN A 143 15.95 -11.09 -27.75
C ASN A 143 15.42 -10.27 -26.60
N VAL A 144 15.94 -10.50 -25.39
CA VAL A 144 15.66 -9.68 -24.20
C VAL A 144 16.96 -9.20 -23.58
N TYR A 145 17.04 -7.92 -23.34
CA TYR A 145 18.18 -7.25 -22.71
C TYR A 145 17.79 -6.64 -21.39
N LEU A 146 18.60 -6.90 -20.35
CA LEU A 146 18.36 -6.46 -18.99
C LEU A 146 19.25 -5.25 -18.65
N HIS A 147 18.64 -4.19 -18.18
CA HIS A 147 19.31 -3.00 -17.65
C HIS A 147 19.03 -2.92 -16.15
N LEU A 148 20.00 -3.33 -15.35
CA LEU A 148 19.82 -3.56 -13.92
C LEU A 148 20.20 -2.31 -13.13
N PHE A 149 19.25 -1.78 -12.34
CA PHE A 149 19.54 -0.72 -11.39
C PHE A 149 19.81 -1.34 -10.02
N LEU A 150 20.96 -1.00 -9.43
CA LEU A 150 21.41 -1.59 -8.17
C LEU A 150 20.95 -0.77 -6.99
N ASP A 151 20.51 -1.44 -5.93
CA ASP A 151 19.80 -0.86 -4.80
C ASP A 151 20.76 -0.32 -3.73
N GLY A 152 21.13 -1.13 -2.78
CA GLY A 152 22.00 -0.78 -1.66
C GLY A 152 21.43 0.24 -0.67
N ARG A 153 20.13 0.55 -0.76
CA ARG A 153 19.41 1.49 0.11
C ARG A 153 18.21 0.86 0.80
N ASP A 154 17.37 0.15 0.03
CA ASP A 154 16.22 -0.59 0.57
C ASP A 154 16.63 -2.00 1.02
N VAL A 155 17.83 -2.41 0.64
CA VAL A 155 18.52 -3.63 1.05
C VAL A 155 19.98 -3.30 1.46
N ALA A 156 20.76 -4.29 1.90
CA ALA A 156 22.14 -4.09 2.34
C ALA A 156 22.99 -3.41 1.25
N PRO A 157 23.90 -2.48 1.64
CA PRO A 157 24.67 -1.63 0.70
C PRO A 157 25.58 -2.38 -0.28
N ARG A 158 25.86 -3.65 -0.04
CA ARG A 158 26.70 -4.54 -0.87
C ARG A 158 26.05 -5.89 -1.06
N SER A 159 24.84 -5.89 -1.59
CA SER A 159 24.02 -7.11 -1.87
C SER A 159 23.88 -7.42 -3.35
N ALA A 160 24.26 -6.51 -4.25
CA ALA A 160 24.04 -6.62 -5.68
C ALA A 160 24.60 -7.88 -6.31
N LEU A 161 25.77 -8.38 -5.84
CA LEU A 161 26.38 -9.59 -6.38
C LEU A 161 25.47 -10.81 -6.24
N GLY A 162 24.78 -10.97 -5.11
CA GLY A 162 23.82 -12.07 -4.90
C GLY A 162 22.62 -12.00 -5.84
N TYR A 163 22.09 -10.81 -6.07
CA TYR A 163 20.99 -10.61 -7.02
C TYR A 163 21.43 -10.84 -8.46
N ILE A 164 22.64 -10.39 -8.85
CA ILE A 164 23.23 -10.65 -10.17
C ILE A 164 23.44 -12.14 -10.38
N ASP A 165 23.92 -12.88 -9.38
CA ASP A 165 24.06 -14.33 -9.46
C ASP A 165 22.71 -15.01 -9.69
N THR A 166 21.65 -14.59 -8.98
CA THR A 166 20.27 -15.08 -9.18
C THR A 166 19.79 -14.83 -10.63
N VAL A 167 20.07 -13.64 -11.19
CA VAL A 167 19.72 -13.30 -12.57
C VAL A 167 20.49 -14.18 -13.57
N ASN A 168 21.80 -14.35 -13.37
CA ASN A 168 22.65 -15.18 -14.21
C ASN A 168 22.21 -16.66 -14.20
N GLU A 169 21.82 -17.20 -13.04
CA GLU A 169 21.27 -18.54 -12.90
C GLU A 169 19.95 -18.68 -13.69
N ALA A 170 19.07 -17.69 -13.60
CA ALA A 170 17.82 -17.67 -14.36
C ALA A 170 18.06 -17.61 -15.87
N ILE A 171 18.98 -16.76 -16.34
CA ILE A 171 19.40 -16.66 -17.75
C ILE A 171 19.96 -18.01 -18.21
N ALA A 172 20.86 -18.62 -17.44
CA ALA A 172 21.46 -19.91 -17.76
C ALA A 172 20.41 -21.03 -17.83
N LYS A 173 19.49 -21.10 -16.88
CA LYS A 173 18.40 -22.08 -16.84
C LYS A 173 17.44 -21.92 -18.01
N LEU A 174 17.12 -20.68 -18.37
CA LEU A 174 16.25 -20.38 -19.50
C LEU A 174 17.00 -20.54 -20.85
N GLY A 175 18.33 -20.40 -20.88
CA GLY A 175 19.11 -20.26 -22.13
C GLY A 175 18.68 -19.01 -22.91
N TYR A 176 18.31 -17.90 -22.21
CA TYR A 176 17.63 -16.78 -22.83
C TYR A 176 17.81 -15.50 -22.00
N GLY A 177 18.01 -14.36 -22.69
CA GLY A 177 18.24 -13.06 -22.09
C GLY A 177 19.72 -12.76 -21.86
N GLU A 178 20.08 -11.48 -21.87
CA GLU A 178 21.45 -11.01 -21.62
C GLU A 178 21.40 -9.71 -20.77
N ILE A 179 22.36 -9.54 -19.86
CA ILE A 179 22.53 -8.28 -19.12
C ILE A 179 23.29 -7.31 -20.03
N ALA A 180 22.70 -6.15 -20.30
CA ALA A 180 23.27 -5.12 -21.16
C ALA A 180 23.92 -3.97 -20.39
N THR A 181 23.34 -3.54 -19.27
CA THR A 181 23.90 -2.48 -18.44
C THR A 181 23.67 -2.74 -16.95
N VAL A 182 24.53 -2.19 -16.12
CA VAL A 182 24.31 -2.04 -14.66
C VAL A 182 24.54 -0.59 -14.26
N SER A 183 23.72 -0.08 -13.33
CA SER A 183 23.81 1.29 -12.83
C SER A 183 23.29 1.37 -11.41
N GLY A 184 23.99 2.05 -10.52
CA GLY A 184 23.43 2.37 -9.21
C GLY A 184 22.17 3.24 -9.32
N ARG A 185 21.23 3.04 -8.40
CA ARG A 185 19.98 3.82 -8.34
C ARG A 185 20.20 5.32 -8.17
N PHE A 186 21.36 5.74 -7.65
CA PHE A 186 21.75 7.14 -7.57
C PHE A 186 21.71 7.84 -8.92
N TYR A 187 21.98 7.13 -10.02
CA TYR A 187 21.96 7.64 -11.38
C TYR A 187 20.61 7.36 -12.06
N ALA A 188 20.19 6.11 -12.08
CA ALA A 188 19.03 5.67 -12.85
C ALA A 188 17.67 5.99 -12.19
N MET A 189 17.67 6.33 -10.91
CA MET A 189 16.44 6.56 -10.13
C MET A 189 16.50 7.88 -9.36
N ASP A 190 17.07 8.92 -9.98
CA ASP A 190 17.03 10.27 -9.41
C ASP A 190 15.59 10.81 -9.41
N ARG A 191 15.23 11.59 -8.38
CA ARG A 191 13.95 12.31 -8.26
C ARG A 191 14.13 13.79 -7.91
N ASP A 192 15.38 14.26 -7.92
CA ASP A 192 15.77 15.61 -7.47
C ASP A 192 16.18 16.51 -8.65
N LYS A 193 15.80 16.13 -9.88
CA LYS A 193 16.14 16.83 -11.13
C LYS A 193 17.64 17.03 -11.32
N ARG A 194 18.41 16.06 -10.86
CA ARG A 194 19.86 16.01 -11.10
C ARG A 194 20.10 15.36 -12.46
N TRP A 195 19.84 16.12 -13.50
CA TRP A 195 19.82 15.65 -14.87
C TRP A 195 21.16 15.07 -15.33
N GLU A 196 22.28 15.56 -14.77
CA GLU A 196 23.61 14.99 -15.00
C GLU A 196 23.78 13.53 -14.55
N ARG A 197 22.92 13.07 -13.63
CA ARG A 197 22.88 11.67 -13.21
C ARG A 197 22.02 10.86 -14.17
N VAL A 198 20.84 11.36 -14.48
CA VAL A 198 19.88 10.72 -15.41
C VAL A 198 20.50 10.55 -16.78
N GLU A 199 21.24 11.56 -17.29
CA GLU A 199 21.94 11.53 -18.55
C GLU A 199 22.91 10.35 -18.66
N LYS A 200 23.68 10.07 -17.61
CA LYS A 200 24.61 8.93 -17.61
C LYS A 200 23.90 7.61 -17.74
N ALA A 201 22.81 7.40 -16.99
CA ALA A 201 22.01 6.17 -17.07
C ALA A 201 21.33 6.06 -18.44
N TYR A 202 20.75 7.16 -18.95
CA TYR A 202 20.16 7.23 -20.28
C TYR A 202 21.18 6.85 -21.37
N ASN A 203 22.37 7.46 -21.36
CA ASN A 203 23.40 7.19 -22.36
C ASN A 203 23.89 5.74 -22.35
N ALA A 204 24.00 5.13 -21.17
CA ALA A 204 24.38 3.73 -21.06
C ALA A 204 23.31 2.81 -21.70
N ILE A 205 22.05 3.07 -21.46
CA ILE A 205 20.92 2.26 -21.96
C ILE A 205 20.65 2.55 -23.44
N ALA A 206 20.47 3.83 -23.80
CA ALA A 206 20.05 4.23 -25.15
C ALA A 206 21.19 4.13 -26.18
N ASN A 207 22.39 4.56 -25.80
CA ASN A 207 23.49 4.77 -26.72
C ASN A 207 24.63 3.74 -26.57
N GLY A 208 24.62 2.92 -25.52
CA GLY A 208 25.73 2.03 -25.18
C GLY A 208 27.00 2.81 -24.80
N VAL A 209 26.84 3.98 -24.15
CA VAL A 209 27.93 4.89 -23.80
C VAL A 209 28.02 5.06 -22.28
N GLY A 210 29.12 4.67 -21.69
CA GLY A 210 29.36 4.74 -20.25
C GLY A 210 30.69 4.08 -19.90
N GLU A 211 30.91 3.78 -18.62
CA GLU A 211 31.94 2.85 -18.21
C GLU A 211 31.69 1.48 -18.87
N THR A 212 32.70 0.65 -19.00
CA THR A 212 32.57 -0.65 -19.66
C THR A 212 33.09 -1.78 -18.78
N ALA A 213 32.45 -2.95 -18.87
CA ALA A 213 32.89 -4.18 -18.21
C ALA A 213 32.48 -5.39 -19.09
N VAL A 214 33.11 -6.54 -18.90
CA VAL A 214 32.75 -7.76 -19.64
C VAL A 214 31.59 -8.51 -18.98
N SER A 215 31.26 -8.17 -17.74
CA SER A 215 30.11 -8.72 -17.01
C SER A 215 29.58 -7.75 -15.96
N ALA A 216 28.31 -7.92 -15.57
CA ALA A 216 27.70 -7.17 -14.47
C ALA A 216 28.45 -7.36 -13.14
N LYS A 217 28.94 -8.57 -12.89
CA LYS A 217 29.73 -8.92 -11.70
C LYS A 217 31.03 -8.14 -11.64
N GLU A 218 31.81 -8.11 -12.74
CA GLU A 218 33.04 -7.33 -12.84
C GLU A 218 32.81 -5.83 -12.60
N ALA A 219 31.73 -5.26 -13.15
CA ALA A 219 31.38 -3.87 -12.94
C ALA A 219 31.14 -3.55 -11.45
N VAL A 220 30.42 -4.41 -10.73
CA VAL A 220 30.16 -4.25 -9.30
C VAL A 220 31.42 -4.47 -8.46
N GLU A 221 32.20 -5.48 -8.74
CA GLU A 221 33.47 -5.76 -8.04
C GLU A 221 34.45 -4.60 -8.20
N ALA A 222 34.57 -4.03 -9.41
CA ALA A 222 35.39 -2.83 -9.66
C ALA A 222 34.88 -1.62 -8.84
N SER A 223 33.59 -1.42 -8.75
CA SER A 223 32.96 -0.37 -7.93
C SER A 223 33.29 -0.56 -6.44
N TYR A 224 33.19 -1.79 -5.94
CA TYR A 224 33.54 -2.11 -4.54
C TYR A 224 35.01 -1.90 -4.25
N ALA A 225 35.89 -2.26 -5.20
CA ALA A 225 37.33 -2.00 -5.09
C ALA A 225 37.66 -0.49 -5.03
N ALA A 226 36.83 0.33 -5.71
CA ALA A 226 36.91 1.79 -5.66
C ALA A 226 36.20 2.41 -4.43
N GLY A 227 35.74 1.60 -3.46
CA GLY A 227 35.11 2.06 -2.23
C GLY A 227 33.65 2.49 -2.40
N LYS A 228 33.00 2.24 -3.54
CA LYS A 228 31.59 2.58 -3.80
C LYS A 228 30.71 1.36 -3.58
N THR A 229 29.51 1.59 -3.02
CA THR A 229 28.48 0.57 -2.80
C THR A 229 27.51 0.49 -3.98
N ASP A 230 26.55 -0.43 -3.92
CA ASP A 230 25.55 -0.70 -4.99
C ASP A 230 24.89 0.57 -5.49
N GLU A 231 24.41 1.41 -4.57
CA GLU A 231 23.69 2.66 -4.88
C GLU A 231 24.49 3.58 -5.83
N PHE A 232 25.82 3.57 -5.74
CA PHE A 232 26.71 4.51 -6.42
C PHE A 232 27.52 3.89 -7.56
N VAL A 233 27.18 2.69 -8.01
CA VAL A 233 27.80 2.08 -9.20
C VAL A 233 27.55 2.98 -10.41
N VAL A 234 28.62 3.46 -11.02
CA VAL A 234 28.53 4.32 -12.21
C VAL A 234 27.88 3.53 -13.36
N PRO A 235 27.00 4.16 -14.17
CA PRO A 235 26.40 3.46 -15.30
C PRO A 235 27.42 2.81 -16.19
N THR A 236 27.38 1.48 -16.27
CA THR A 236 28.37 0.62 -16.93
C THR A 236 27.69 -0.22 -17.99
N VAL A 237 28.20 -0.16 -19.20
CA VAL A 237 27.77 -0.94 -20.36
C VAL A 237 28.50 -2.27 -20.36
N ILE A 238 27.76 -3.36 -20.47
CA ILE A 238 28.35 -4.69 -20.60
C ILE A 238 28.75 -4.90 -22.08
N THR A 239 29.98 -5.32 -22.29
CA THR A 239 30.56 -5.47 -23.63
C THR A 239 30.94 -6.90 -23.93
N LYS A 240 30.79 -7.30 -25.19
CA LYS A 240 31.25 -8.56 -25.73
C LYS A 240 32.08 -8.24 -26.99
N ASP A 241 33.28 -8.76 -27.01
CA ASP A 241 34.24 -8.46 -28.09
C ASP A 241 34.46 -6.94 -28.33
N GLY A 242 34.41 -6.15 -27.24
CA GLY A 242 34.59 -4.71 -27.26
C GLY A 242 33.41 -3.89 -27.78
N GLN A 243 32.25 -4.54 -28.06
CA GLN A 243 31.00 -3.88 -28.44
C GLN A 243 29.94 -3.99 -27.34
N PRO A 244 29.07 -3.00 -27.16
CA PRO A 244 27.94 -3.12 -26.28
C PRO A 244 27.11 -4.37 -26.57
N VAL A 245 26.69 -5.11 -25.53
CA VAL A 245 25.77 -6.25 -25.68
C VAL A 245 24.48 -5.81 -26.36
N ALA A 246 23.95 -4.67 -25.94
CA ALA A 246 22.80 -4.04 -26.59
C ALA A 246 22.78 -2.53 -26.35
N LYS A 247 22.09 -1.85 -27.24
CA LYS A 247 21.60 -0.46 -27.10
C LYS A 247 20.21 -0.40 -27.72
N LEU A 248 19.45 0.63 -27.43
CA LEU A 248 18.12 0.82 -28.02
C LEU A 248 18.22 1.04 -29.55
N SER A 249 17.25 0.52 -30.24
CA SER A 249 17.09 0.64 -31.71
C SER A 249 15.63 0.98 -32.05
N GLU A 250 15.38 1.41 -33.27
CA GLU A 250 14.02 1.67 -33.73
C GLU A 250 13.13 0.44 -33.58
N ASN A 251 11.90 0.67 -33.17
CA ASN A 251 10.88 -0.36 -32.92
C ASN A 251 11.19 -1.31 -31.75
N ASP A 252 12.23 -1.07 -30.96
CA ASP A 252 12.40 -1.83 -29.74
C ASP A 252 11.25 -1.54 -28.75
N ALA A 253 11.00 -2.49 -27.85
CA ALA A 253 10.08 -2.30 -26.76
C ALA A 253 10.82 -2.21 -25.42
N VAL A 254 10.29 -1.40 -24.52
CA VAL A 254 10.80 -1.21 -23.16
C VAL A 254 9.70 -1.55 -22.17
N ILE A 255 10.03 -2.32 -21.15
CA ILE A 255 9.21 -2.49 -19.95
C ILE A 255 10.03 -2.02 -18.75
N PHE A 256 9.57 -0.94 -18.11
CA PHE A 256 10.14 -0.46 -16.86
C PHE A 256 9.38 -1.13 -15.70
N PHE A 257 10.03 -2.09 -15.02
CA PHE A 257 9.34 -2.96 -14.05
C PHE A 257 9.25 -2.40 -12.62
N ASN A 258 9.67 -1.19 -12.34
CA ASN A 258 9.37 -0.53 -11.08
C ASN A 258 7.87 -0.30 -10.95
N PHE A 259 7.30 -0.53 -9.76
CA PHE A 259 5.89 -0.26 -9.47
C PHE A 259 5.66 1.00 -8.62
N ARG A 260 6.69 1.57 -8.01
CA ARG A 260 6.62 2.85 -7.30
C ARG A 260 7.07 3.99 -8.20
N PRO A 261 6.22 5.03 -8.42
CA PRO A 261 6.41 6.04 -9.44
C PRO A 261 7.57 7.01 -9.21
N ASP A 262 7.72 7.50 -7.98
CA ASP A 262 8.46 8.72 -7.63
C ASP A 262 9.90 8.80 -8.20
N ARG A 263 10.59 7.68 -8.29
CA ARG A 263 11.95 7.58 -8.83
C ARG A 263 12.04 7.01 -10.26
N ALA A 264 10.92 6.70 -10.87
CA ALA A 264 10.88 6.21 -12.25
C ALA A 264 10.53 7.32 -13.26
N ILE A 265 9.90 8.41 -12.79
CA ILE A 265 9.39 9.50 -13.64
C ILE A 265 10.50 10.13 -14.51
N GLN A 266 11.62 10.53 -13.91
CA GLN A 266 12.63 11.32 -14.63
C GLN A 266 13.29 10.52 -15.76
N LEU A 267 13.65 9.27 -15.49
CA LEU A 267 14.23 8.41 -16.53
C LEU A 267 13.20 8.07 -17.61
N SER A 268 11.93 7.82 -17.24
CA SER A 268 10.86 7.60 -18.21
C SER A 268 10.68 8.81 -19.14
N ASN A 269 10.63 10.02 -18.58
CA ASN A 269 10.54 11.25 -19.36
C ASN A 269 11.75 11.40 -20.32
N ALA A 270 12.96 11.05 -19.88
CA ALA A 270 14.13 11.09 -20.75
C ALA A 270 13.99 10.21 -21.99
N PHE A 271 13.20 9.12 -21.93
CA PHE A 271 12.93 8.24 -23.06
C PHE A 271 11.70 8.64 -23.87
N THR A 272 10.67 9.26 -23.26
CA THR A 272 9.36 9.41 -23.87
C THR A 272 8.96 10.84 -24.19
N ASP A 273 9.56 11.83 -23.50
CA ASP A 273 9.21 13.24 -23.71
C ASP A 273 9.74 13.76 -25.05
N LYS A 274 8.84 14.23 -25.90
CA LYS A 274 9.16 14.79 -27.21
C LYS A 274 9.73 16.21 -27.12
N GLU A 275 9.40 16.94 -26.05
CA GLU A 275 9.84 18.32 -25.80
C GLU A 275 11.02 18.37 -24.82
N TRP A 276 11.85 17.35 -24.78
CA TRP A 276 12.96 17.21 -23.85
C TRP A 276 14.04 18.27 -24.03
N GLU A 277 14.41 18.99 -22.98
CA GLU A 277 15.38 20.10 -23.01
C GLU A 277 16.52 20.00 -21.99
N PHE A 278 16.52 18.96 -21.11
CA PHE A 278 17.40 18.93 -19.93
C PHE A 278 18.84 18.45 -20.23
N PHE A 279 19.03 17.64 -21.26
CA PHE A 279 20.35 17.24 -21.78
C PHE A 279 20.25 16.75 -23.24
N ASP A 280 21.38 16.73 -23.95
CA ASP A 280 21.43 16.26 -25.33
C ASP A 280 21.26 14.74 -25.41
N ARG A 281 20.11 14.31 -25.87
CA ARG A 281 19.80 12.89 -26.14
C ARG A 281 20.35 12.43 -27.48
N LYS A 282 21.70 12.42 -27.64
CA LYS A 282 22.36 11.99 -28.87
C LYS A 282 21.81 10.65 -29.35
N GLY A 283 21.32 10.61 -30.60
CA GLY A 283 20.75 9.39 -31.16
C GLY A 283 19.43 8.95 -30.52
N HIS A 284 18.63 9.89 -29.98
CA HIS A 284 17.30 9.60 -29.47
C HIS A 284 16.44 8.89 -30.53
N ILE A 285 15.70 7.89 -30.09
CA ILE A 285 14.84 7.06 -30.91
C ILE A 285 13.39 7.32 -30.51
N ASP A 286 12.63 7.95 -31.42
CA ASP A 286 11.23 8.31 -31.18
C ASP A 286 10.26 7.12 -31.24
N ASN A 287 10.64 6.04 -31.92
CA ASN A 287 9.75 4.92 -32.19
C ASN A 287 10.08 3.71 -31.28
N VAL A 288 10.03 3.92 -29.96
CA VAL A 288 10.19 2.86 -28.96
C VAL A 288 8.84 2.62 -28.28
N LYS A 289 8.42 1.37 -28.20
CA LYS A 289 7.21 0.98 -27.47
C LYS A 289 7.52 1.00 -25.97
N PHE A 290 7.07 2.02 -25.24
CA PHE A 290 7.38 2.19 -23.82
C PHE A 290 6.20 1.73 -22.95
N ILE A 291 6.47 0.82 -22.01
CA ILE A 291 5.49 0.32 -21.03
C ILE A 291 6.04 0.52 -19.62
N THR A 292 5.19 1.00 -18.74
CA THR A 292 5.46 1.11 -17.30
C THR A 292 4.65 0.06 -16.52
N MET A 293 5.21 -0.45 -15.44
CA MET A 293 4.51 -1.44 -14.62
C MET A 293 3.25 -0.85 -13.98
N THR A 294 3.34 0.38 -13.49
CA THR A 294 2.21 1.15 -12.92
C THR A 294 2.17 2.53 -13.54
N LEU A 295 1.13 3.29 -13.30
CA LEU A 295 1.03 4.69 -13.72
C LEU A 295 2.06 5.55 -12.94
N TYR A 296 3.10 6.03 -13.63
CA TYR A 296 4.09 6.90 -13.00
C TYR A 296 3.65 8.36 -13.00
N ASN A 297 3.20 8.86 -14.14
CA ASN A 297 2.60 10.18 -14.30
C ASN A 297 1.73 10.18 -15.56
N PRO A 298 0.53 10.78 -15.54
CA PRO A 298 -0.33 10.86 -16.74
C PRO A 298 0.28 11.55 -17.95
N SER A 299 1.32 12.38 -17.76
CA SER A 299 2.02 13.06 -18.86
C SER A 299 3.06 12.19 -19.60
N ILE A 300 3.42 11.03 -19.06
CA ILE A 300 4.38 10.12 -19.69
C ILE A 300 3.70 9.38 -20.82
N ASP A 301 4.27 9.46 -22.05
CA ASP A 301 3.78 8.75 -23.24
C ASP A 301 4.15 7.26 -23.15
N ALA A 302 3.43 6.52 -22.33
CA ALA A 302 3.63 5.10 -22.06
C ALA A 302 2.31 4.38 -21.80
N GLU A 303 2.23 3.10 -22.15
CA GLU A 303 1.11 2.25 -21.72
C GLU A 303 1.40 1.65 -20.35
N VAL A 304 0.37 1.45 -19.54
CA VAL A 304 0.48 1.03 -18.14
C VAL A 304 -0.01 -0.40 -17.98
N ALA A 305 0.87 -1.29 -17.48
CA ALA A 305 0.53 -2.71 -17.30
C ALA A 305 -0.49 -2.95 -16.18
N PHE A 306 -0.36 -2.22 -15.08
CA PHE A 306 -1.25 -2.29 -13.92
C PHE A 306 -1.78 -0.89 -13.60
N GLU A 307 -2.85 -0.50 -14.28
CA GLU A 307 -3.54 0.77 -14.03
C GLU A 307 -3.99 0.88 -12.56
N PRO A 308 -4.05 2.11 -11.99
CA PRO A 308 -4.65 2.31 -10.68
C PRO A 308 -6.04 1.65 -10.59
N MET A 309 -6.32 0.97 -9.49
CA MET A 309 -7.65 0.40 -9.28
C MET A 309 -8.67 1.52 -9.10
N PRO A 310 -9.79 1.52 -9.85
CA PRO A 310 -10.84 2.52 -9.64
C PRO A 310 -11.40 2.40 -8.22
N MET A 311 -11.41 3.52 -7.49
CA MET A 311 -12.01 3.62 -6.16
C MET A 311 -13.44 4.18 -6.27
N THR A 312 -14.25 3.56 -7.13
CA THR A 312 -15.66 3.85 -7.30
C THR A 312 -16.54 3.05 -6.34
N ASN A 313 -17.70 3.57 -6.02
CA ASN A 313 -18.66 2.93 -5.12
C ASN A 313 -18.06 2.60 -3.74
N VAL A 314 -17.21 3.50 -3.22
CA VAL A 314 -16.78 3.44 -1.82
C VAL A 314 -17.97 3.77 -0.90
N LEU A 315 -17.88 3.40 0.37
CA LEU A 315 -18.99 3.55 1.33
C LEU A 315 -19.61 4.96 1.29
N GLY A 316 -18.80 6.02 1.32
CA GLY A 316 -19.28 7.40 1.28
C GLY A 316 -20.06 7.75 0.01
N GLU A 317 -19.63 7.24 -1.13
CA GLU A 317 -20.33 7.42 -2.41
C GLU A 317 -21.66 6.66 -2.44
N VAL A 318 -21.68 5.42 -1.94
CA VAL A 318 -22.92 4.62 -1.87
C VAL A 318 -23.94 5.29 -0.96
N LEU A 319 -23.55 5.73 0.24
CA LEU A 319 -24.45 6.45 1.16
C LEU A 319 -25.00 7.74 0.53
N SER A 320 -24.15 8.48 -0.18
CA SER A 320 -24.54 9.69 -0.91
C SER A 320 -25.55 9.41 -2.01
N ASN A 321 -25.33 8.36 -2.81
CA ASN A 321 -26.22 7.96 -3.90
C ASN A 321 -27.61 7.52 -3.40
N GLU A 322 -27.67 6.96 -2.19
CA GLU A 322 -28.92 6.60 -1.51
C GLU A 322 -29.57 7.79 -0.78
N GLY A 323 -28.96 8.99 -0.84
CA GLY A 323 -29.47 10.20 -0.20
C GLY A 323 -29.36 10.21 1.32
N LEU A 324 -28.51 9.36 1.90
CA LEU A 324 -28.29 9.25 3.33
C LEU A 324 -27.29 10.31 3.82
N ALA A 325 -27.62 10.97 4.92
CA ALA A 325 -26.72 11.90 5.58
C ALA A 325 -25.66 11.11 6.38
N GLN A 326 -24.39 11.51 6.25
CA GLN A 326 -23.28 10.81 6.89
C GLN A 326 -22.33 11.77 7.60
N LEU A 327 -21.78 11.34 8.73
CA LEU A 327 -20.79 12.06 9.52
C LEU A 327 -19.46 11.32 9.55
N ARG A 328 -18.36 12.08 9.37
CA ARG A 328 -16.99 11.65 9.65
C ARG A 328 -16.48 12.42 10.85
N ILE A 329 -16.00 11.73 11.87
CA ILE A 329 -15.49 12.37 13.08
C ILE A 329 -14.25 11.67 13.62
N ALA A 330 -13.21 12.43 13.86
CA ALA A 330 -11.98 11.99 14.53
C ALA A 330 -11.20 13.20 15.05
N GLU A 331 -10.21 12.95 15.87
CA GLU A 331 -9.20 13.95 16.19
C GLU A 331 -8.11 14.05 15.09
N THR A 332 -7.28 15.09 15.11
CA THR A 332 -6.34 15.48 14.03
C THR A 332 -5.53 14.30 13.48
N GLU A 333 -4.99 13.44 14.33
CA GLU A 333 -4.11 12.32 13.94
C GLU A 333 -4.81 11.29 13.03
N LYS A 334 -6.11 11.11 13.21
CA LYS A 334 -6.90 10.10 12.49
C LYS A 334 -7.99 10.70 11.58
N TYR A 335 -8.05 12.03 11.45
CA TYR A 335 -9.00 12.69 10.57
C TYR A 335 -8.81 12.34 9.09
N PRO A 336 -7.59 12.29 8.53
CA PRO A 336 -7.38 11.83 7.16
C PRO A 336 -7.85 10.39 6.93
N HIS A 337 -7.78 9.54 7.97
CA HIS A 337 -8.16 8.13 7.87
C HIS A 337 -9.68 7.97 7.68
N VAL A 338 -10.49 8.67 8.45
CA VAL A 338 -11.97 8.63 8.31
C VAL A 338 -12.50 9.47 7.13
N THR A 339 -11.67 10.29 6.50
CA THR A 339 -12.02 11.13 5.34
C THR A 339 -11.33 10.65 4.07
N PHE A 340 -10.11 11.09 3.80
CA PHE A 340 -9.36 10.83 2.57
C PHE A 340 -9.21 9.33 2.26
N PHE A 341 -8.66 8.55 3.19
CA PHE A 341 -8.43 7.12 2.98
C PHE A 341 -9.74 6.33 2.90
N MET A 342 -10.69 6.61 3.77
CA MET A 342 -12.02 5.99 3.76
C MET A 342 -12.79 6.30 2.47
N ASN A 343 -12.57 7.48 1.86
CA ASN A 343 -13.17 7.90 0.60
C ASN A 343 -12.32 7.51 -0.64
N GLY A 344 -11.39 6.56 -0.49
CA GLY A 344 -10.61 6.02 -1.61
C GLY A 344 -9.62 7.01 -2.24
N GLY A 345 -9.08 7.93 -1.44
CA GLY A 345 -8.12 8.95 -1.88
C GLY A 345 -8.77 10.25 -2.36
N ARG A 346 -10.07 10.45 -2.08
CA ARG A 346 -10.81 11.65 -2.41
C ARG A 346 -10.83 12.63 -1.22
N ASN A 347 -10.42 13.88 -1.46
CA ASN A 347 -10.46 14.94 -0.45
C ASN A 347 -11.83 15.61 -0.32
N GLU A 348 -12.55 15.76 -1.44
CA GLU A 348 -13.84 16.42 -1.46
C GLU A 348 -14.90 15.59 -0.78
N GLU A 349 -15.81 16.25 -0.06
CA GLU A 349 -16.97 15.64 0.56
C GLU A 349 -17.93 15.07 -0.50
N PHE A 350 -18.55 13.94 -0.20
CA PHE A 350 -19.68 13.47 -0.97
C PHE A 350 -20.93 14.27 -0.61
N PRO A 351 -21.91 14.45 -1.50
CA PRO A 351 -23.20 15.04 -1.14
C PRO A 351 -23.80 14.34 0.09
N GLY A 352 -24.19 15.12 1.10
CA GLY A 352 -24.70 14.59 2.37
C GLY A 352 -23.64 14.16 3.39
N GLU A 353 -22.33 14.26 3.04
CA GLU A 353 -21.25 14.07 3.98
C GLU A 353 -21.00 15.34 4.80
N SER A 354 -20.84 15.18 6.08
CA SER A 354 -20.38 16.21 7.03
C SER A 354 -19.17 15.73 7.80
N ARG A 355 -18.32 16.66 8.25
CA ARG A 355 -17.05 16.35 8.91
C ARG A 355 -16.89 17.14 10.19
N ILE A 356 -16.49 16.47 11.26
CA ILE A 356 -16.09 17.11 12.52
C ILE A 356 -14.64 16.74 12.81
N LEU A 357 -13.79 17.74 12.84
CA LEU A 357 -12.39 17.64 13.24
C LEU A 357 -12.24 18.16 14.66
N ILE A 358 -11.76 17.33 15.57
CA ILE A 358 -11.34 17.73 16.91
C ILE A 358 -9.81 17.81 16.93
N ASN A 359 -9.26 18.89 17.44
CA ASN A 359 -7.81 19.03 17.50
C ASN A 359 -7.21 18.06 18.52
N SER A 360 -6.18 17.33 18.15
CA SER A 360 -5.37 16.55 19.09
C SER A 360 -4.62 17.48 20.06
N PRO A 361 -4.33 17.04 21.29
CA PRO A 361 -3.63 17.86 22.27
C PRO A 361 -2.20 18.19 21.78
N LYS A 362 -1.76 19.41 22.10
CA LYS A 362 -0.41 19.91 21.72
C LYS A 362 0.63 19.47 22.76
N VAL A 363 0.92 18.19 22.81
CA VAL A 363 1.95 17.59 23.67
C VAL A 363 3.10 17.04 22.81
N GLU A 364 4.27 16.84 23.39
CA GLU A 364 5.42 16.31 22.66
C GLU A 364 5.20 14.85 22.23
N THR A 365 4.65 14.03 23.13
CA THR A 365 4.24 12.65 22.90
C THR A 365 2.94 12.38 23.63
N TYR A 366 2.09 11.51 23.10
CA TYR A 366 0.73 11.30 23.63
C TYR A 366 0.66 10.47 24.92
N ASP A 367 1.74 9.83 25.34
CA ASP A 367 1.86 9.23 26.66
C ASP A 367 1.79 10.26 27.82
N LEU A 368 2.06 11.54 27.52
CA LEU A 368 1.93 12.66 28.46
C LEU A 368 0.47 13.08 28.67
N GLN A 369 -0.41 12.78 27.72
CA GLN A 369 -1.86 13.03 27.79
C GLN A 369 -2.62 11.88 27.11
N PRO A 370 -2.71 10.69 27.75
CA PRO A 370 -3.25 9.47 27.13
C PRO A 370 -4.72 9.54 26.73
N GLU A 371 -5.53 10.34 27.42
CA GLU A 371 -6.92 10.60 27.05
C GLU A 371 -7.06 11.34 25.71
N MET A 372 -5.98 11.98 25.25
CA MET A 372 -5.95 12.78 24.02
C MET A 372 -7.19 13.67 23.93
N SER A 373 -7.98 13.58 22.86
CA SER A 373 -9.23 14.33 22.70
C SER A 373 -10.47 13.43 22.65
N ALA A 374 -10.42 12.24 23.26
CA ALA A 374 -11.51 11.27 23.20
C ALA A 374 -12.82 11.82 23.82
N TYR A 375 -12.73 12.62 24.88
CA TYR A 375 -13.90 13.22 25.55
C TYR A 375 -14.58 14.25 24.66
N GLU A 376 -13.82 15.15 24.03
CA GLU A 376 -14.34 16.17 23.11
C GLU A 376 -14.93 15.56 21.85
N VAL A 377 -14.33 14.48 21.34
CA VAL A 377 -14.86 13.70 20.22
C VAL A 377 -16.21 13.10 20.60
N ALA A 378 -16.32 12.47 21.77
CA ALA A 378 -17.56 11.88 22.25
C ALA A 378 -18.64 12.94 22.52
N ASP A 379 -18.29 14.09 23.13
CA ASP A 379 -19.21 15.20 23.36
C ASP A 379 -19.82 15.71 22.05
N ALA A 380 -18.99 15.95 21.05
CA ALA A 380 -19.43 16.41 19.74
C ALA A 380 -20.32 15.39 19.04
N LEU A 381 -19.96 14.11 19.12
CA LEU A 381 -20.73 13.05 18.48
C LEU A 381 -22.07 12.78 19.17
N VAL A 382 -22.11 12.75 20.49
CA VAL A 382 -23.37 12.58 21.26
C VAL A 382 -24.34 13.72 20.93
N ALA A 383 -23.84 14.97 20.89
CA ALA A 383 -24.67 16.12 20.51
C ALA A 383 -25.21 15.99 19.07
N ASP A 384 -24.44 15.45 18.12
CA ASP A 384 -24.89 15.21 16.75
C ASP A 384 -25.96 14.12 16.67
N ILE A 385 -25.78 13.02 17.41
CA ILE A 385 -26.75 11.92 17.53
C ILE A 385 -28.08 12.42 18.14
N GLU A 386 -28.01 13.21 19.21
CA GLU A 386 -29.20 13.79 19.85
C GLU A 386 -29.97 14.72 18.92
N ALA A 387 -29.25 15.42 18.04
CA ALA A 387 -29.83 16.33 17.05
C ALA A 387 -30.45 15.63 15.81
N ASP A 388 -30.44 14.30 15.74
CA ASP A 388 -30.99 13.48 14.64
C ASP A 388 -30.50 13.89 13.23
N LYS A 389 -29.22 14.27 13.08
CA LYS A 389 -28.71 14.80 11.81
C LYS A 389 -28.34 13.74 10.80
N ASN A 390 -27.65 12.67 11.23
CA ASN A 390 -27.00 11.71 10.35
C ASN A 390 -27.66 10.32 10.42
N ASP A 391 -27.65 9.61 9.29
CA ASP A 391 -28.11 8.22 9.17
C ASP A 391 -26.93 7.25 9.36
N ALA A 392 -25.75 7.68 8.95
CA ALA A 392 -24.50 6.93 8.99
C ALA A 392 -23.43 7.74 9.72
N ILE A 393 -22.65 7.10 10.59
CA ILE A 393 -21.58 7.72 11.38
C ILE A 393 -20.31 6.90 11.23
N ILE A 394 -19.19 7.55 10.97
CA ILE A 394 -17.86 6.94 11.00
C ILE A 394 -16.99 7.69 12.01
N LEU A 395 -16.64 6.99 13.09
CA LEU A 395 -15.84 7.49 14.20
C LEU A 395 -14.53 6.72 14.32
N ASN A 396 -13.44 7.42 14.56
CA ASN A 396 -12.16 6.82 14.98
C ASN A 396 -11.72 7.41 16.33
N PHE A 397 -11.41 6.52 17.28
CA PHE A 397 -10.69 6.85 18.51
C PHE A 397 -9.21 6.51 18.32
N ALA A 398 -8.36 7.54 18.28
CA ALA A 398 -6.94 7.45 17.96
C ALA A 398 -6.06 6.87 19.08
N ASN A 399 -6.54 6.93 20.32
CA ASN A 399 -5.74 6.78 21.53
C ASN A 399 -4.96 5.46 21.63
N PRO A 400 -5.56 4.25 21.39
CA PRO A 400 -4.83 3.01 21.57
C PRO A 400 -3.61 2.91 20.65
N ASP A 401 -3.72 3.41 19.42
CA ASP A 401 -2.61 3.43 18.46
C ASP A 401 -1.57 4.50 18.79
N MET A 402 -2.02 5.74 18.93
CA MET A 402 -1.12 6.89 19.10
C MET A 402 -0.31 6.81 20.40
N VAL A 403 -0.94 6.39 21.50
CA VAL A 403 -0.23 6.18 22.77
C VAL A 403 0.56 4.87 22.74
N GLY A 404 0.04 3.83 22.04
CA GLY A 404 0.71 2.56 21.81
C GLY A 404 2.10 2.71 21.17
N HIS A 405 2.27 3.65 20.26
CA HIS A 405 3.55 3.97 19.64
C HIS A 405 4.63 4.47 20.62
N SER A 406 4.26 4.86 21.83
CA SER A 406 5.23 5.19 22.89
C SER A 406 5.97 3.97 23.45
N GLY A 407 5.42 2.77 23.30
CA GLY A 407 5.93 1.55 23.95
C GLY A 407 5.72 1.52 25.47
N MET A 408 4.90 2.44 26.01
CA MET A 408 4.70 2.60 27.47
C MET A 408 3.36 1.99 27.91
N VAL A 409 3.40 0.88 28.66
CA VAL A 409 2.20 0.11 29.06
C VAL A 409 1.20 0.95 29.86
N GLU A 410 1.64 1.62 30.92
CA GLU A 410 0.74 2.35 31.83
C GLU A 410 -0.01 3.53 31.16
N PRO A 411 0.63 4.40 30.36
CA PRO A 411 -0.11 5.41 29.59
C PRO A 411 -1.09 4.78 28.60
N THR A 412 -0.73 3.67 27.95
CA THR A 412 -1.60 3.01 26.97
C THR A 412 -2.83 2.38 27.66
N ILE A 413 -2.69 1.84 28.87
CA ILE A 413 -3.83 1.40 29.69
C ILE A 413 -4.79 2.57 29.91
N LYS A 414 -4.30 3.74 30.34
CA LYS A 414 -5.13 4.92 30.58
C LYS A 414 -5.81 5.42 29.29
N ALA A 415 -5.10 5.33 28.16
CA ALA A 415 -5.66 5.66 26.85
C ALA A 415 -6.87 4.77 26.51
N ILE A 416 -6.74 3.45 26.73
CA ILE A 416 -7.80 2.48 26.47
C ILE A 416 -8.98 2.70 27.44
N GLU A 417 -8.73 2.99 28.71
CA GLU A 417 -9.77 3.27 29.71
C GLU A 417 -10.56 4.54 29.37
N ALA A 418 -9.88 5.60 28.90
CA ALA A 418 -10.54 6.82 28.42
C ALA A 418 -11.41 6.55 27.18
N VAL A 419 -10.91 5.73 26.26
CA VAL A 419 -11.68 5.31 25.08
C VAL A 419 -12.87 4.46 25.47
N ASP A 420 -12.75 3.53 26.43
CA ASP A 420 -13.86 2.69 26.89
C ASP A 420 -14.99 3.52 27.50
N GLU A 421 -14.68 4.52 28.34
CA GLU A 421 -15.68 5.41 28.91
C GLU A 421 -16.45 6.15 27.80
N ASN A 422 -15.75 6.71 26.82
CA ASN A 422 -16.34 7.46 25.72
C ASN A 422 -17.06 6.56 24.70
N LEU A 423 -16.57 5.35 24.48
CA LEU A 423 -17.27 4.30 23.73
C LEU A 423 -18.65 4.02 24.35
N GLY A 424 -18.71 3.87 25.67
CA GLY A 424 -19.96 3.68 26.41
C GLY A 424 -20.97 4.79 26.13
N ARG A 425 -20.53 6.04 26.25
CA ARG A 425 -21.38 7.23 26.01
C ARG A 425 -21.94 7.27 24.57
N VAL A 426 -21.09 7.03 23.59
CA VAL A 426 -21.46 7.08 22.16
C VAL A 426 -22.39 5.92 21.79
N VAL A 427 -22.06 4.70 22.15
CA VAL A 427 -22.86 3.52 21.81
C VAL A 427 -24.22 3.55 22.48
N ASP A 428 -24.29 3.94 23.77
CA ASP A 428 -25.55 4.05 24.48
C ASP A 428 -26.47 5.13 23.88
N ALA A 429 -25.90 6.26 23.39
CA ALA A 429 -26.65 7.28 22.65
C ALA A 429 -27.21 6.74 21.32
N ILE A 430 -26.42 5.96 20.57
CA ILE A 430 -26.87 5.32 19.32
C ILE A 430 -28.00 4.32 19.60
N LEU A 431 -27.84 3.47 20.61
CA LEU A 431 -28.85 2.47 20.99
C LEU A 431 -30.13 3.11 21.50
N ALA A 432 -30.04 4.23 22.23
CA ALA A 432 -31.22 5.00 22.68
C ALA A 432 -32.05 5.56 21.52
N LYS A 433 -31.43 5.80 20.36
CA LYS A 433 -32.12 6.20 19.10
C LYS A 433 -32.64 5.00 18.29
N GLY A 434 -32.48 3.76 18.79
CA GLY A 434 -32.83 2.54 18.06
C GLY A 434 -31.85 2.20 16.92
N GLY A 435 -30.67 2.81 16.93
CA GLY A 435 -29.59 2.58 16.00
C GLY A 435 -28.77 1.33 16.29
N ALA A 436 -27.67 1.15 15.54
CA ALA A 436 -26.72 0.06 15.74
C ALA A 436 -25.28 0.55 15.51
N ALA A 437 -24.32 -0.12 16.13
CA ALA A 437 -22.89 0.15 15.95
C ALA A 437 -22.14 -1.11 15.53
N ILE A 438 -21.11 -0.94 14.68
CA ILE A 438 -20.06 -1.91 14.39
C ILE A 438 -18.82 -1.37 15.08
N ILE A 439 -18.39 -2.02 16.17
CA ILE A 439 -17.22 -1.64 16.97
C ILE A 439 -16.10 -2.60 16.61
N PHE A 440 -14.96 -2.09 16.17
CA PHE A 440 -13.81 -2.93 15.79
C PHE A 440 -12.51 -2.10 15.78
N ALA A 441 -11.38 -2.72 15.48
CA ALA A 441 -10.11 -2.04 15.23
C ALA A 441 -9.64 -2.25 13.79
N ASP A 442 -8.77 -1.40 13.32
CA ASP A 442 -8.22 -1.44 11.95
C ASP A 442 -6.88 -2.17 11.86
N HIS A 443 -6.16 -2.31 12.94
CA HIS A 443 -4.96 -3.13 13.14
C HIS A 443 -4.65 -3.32 14.62
N GLY A 444 -3.64 -4.15 14.95
CA GLY A 444 -3.12 -4.29 16.31
C GLY A 444 -1.93 -3.36 16.57
N ASN A 445 -1.76 -2.97 17.84
CA ASN A 445 -0.65 -2.21 18.38
C ASN A 445 -0.59 -2.41 19.91
N SER A 446 -1.61 -1.94 20.63
CA SER A 446 -1.65 -1.80 22.10
C SER A 446 -1.69 -3.14 22.85
N GLU A 447 -2.01 -4.25 22.19
CA GLU A 447 -1.98 -5.58 22.80
C GLU A 447 -0.56 -6.14 22.90
N THR A 448 0.43 -5.48 22.25
CA THR A 448 1.84 -5.91 22.26
C THR A 448 2.75 -4.71 22.47
N MET A 449 2.97 -4.35 23.74
CA MET A 449 3.75 -3.18 24.16
C MET A 449 5.19 -3.51 24.51
N THR A 450 5.54 -4.81 24.60
CA THR A 450 6.89 -5.26 24.94
C THR A 450 7.33 -6.41 24.03
N THR A 451 8.61 -6.42 23.67
CA THR A 451 9.25 -7.57 22.99
C THR A 451 9.36 -8.77 23.94
N PRO A 452 9.65 -9.98 23.46
CA PRO A 452 9.93 -11.14 24.30
C PRO A 452 11.09 -10.92 25.30
N GLU A 453 12.02 -10.03 24.97
CA GLU A 453 13.15 -9.65 25.81
C GLU A 453 12.78 -8.60 26.88
N GLY A 454 11.55 -8.05 26.83
CA GLY A 454 11.03 -7.05 27.77
C GLY A 454 11.32 -5.59 27.36
N GLU A 455 11.86 -5.36 26.15
CA GLU A 455 12.09 -4.03 25.62
C GLU A 455 10.78 -3.42 25.08
N PRO A 456 10.64 -2.09 25.04
CA PRO A 456 9.46 -1.43 24.45
C PRO A 456 9.22 -1.86 23.00
N HIS A 457 7.98 -2.20 22.68
CA HIS A 457 7.53 -2.46 21.31
C HIS A 457 6.63 -1.31 20.86
N THR A 458 6.94 -0.69 19.76
CA THR A 458 6.29 0.53 19.26
C THR A 458 5.67 0.37 17.87
N ALA A 459 5.77 -0.81 17.26
CA ALA A 459 5.25 -1.10 15.94
C ALA A 459 3.85 -1.73 16.00
N HIS A 460 3.16 -1.71 14.87
CA HIS A 460 1.91 -2.46 14.70
C HIS A 460 2.18 -3.97 14.74
N THR A 461 1.11 -4.76 14.81
CA THR A 461 1.17 -6.22 14.89
C THR A 461 0.33 -6.87 13.80
N THR A 462 0.46 -8.19 13.67
CA THR A 462 -0.31 -9.00 12.71
C THR A 462 -1.47 -9.75 13.35
N VAL A 463 -1.76 -9.48 14.64
CA VAL A 463 -2.84 -10.18 15.35
C VAL A 463 -4.22 -9.79 14.80
N PRO A 464 -5.23 -10.65 14.98
CA PRO A 464 -6.60 -10.28 14.63
C PRO A 464 -7.12 -9.17 15.55
N VAL A 465 -8.14 -8.47 15.07
CA VAL A 465 -8.80 -7.40 15.81
C VAL A 465 -10.23 -7.80 16.19
N PRO A 466 -10.82 -7.23 17.25
CA PRO A 466 -12.21 -7.54 17.64
C PRO A 466 -13.20 -6.96 16.64
N VAL A 467 -14.41 -7.54 16.59
CA VAL A 467 -15.59 -6.94 15.98
C VAL A 467 -16.82 -7.25 16.83
N ILE A 468 -17.65 -6.23 17.10
CA ILE A 468 -18.92 -6.34 17.81
C ILE A 468 -19.97 -5.64 16.94
N VAL A 469 -21.13 -6.27 16.74
CA VAL A 469 -22.28 -5.65 16.06
C VAL A 469 -23.41 -5.52 17.06
N THR A 470 -23.79 -4.29 17.45
CA THR A 470 -24.78 -4.04 18.52
C THR A 470 -26.23 -4.24 18.04
N LYS A 471 -26.48 -5.32 17.32
CA LYS A 471 -27.80 -5.75 16.88
C LYS A 471 -28.13 -7.12 17.46
N LYS A 472 -29.17 -7.18 18.29
CA LYS A 472 -29.61 -8.44 18.90
C LYS A 472 -30.31 -9.34 17.86
N GLY A 473 -30.20 -10.66 18.07
CA GLY A 473 -30.90 -11.66 17.27
C GLY A 473 -30.25 -11.97 15.91
N VAL A 474 -29.01 -11.51 15.69
CA VAL A 474 -28.18 -11.90 14.54
C VAL A 474 -27.00 -12.72 15.00
N THR A 475 -26.36 -13.43 14.05
CA THR A 475 -25.12 -14.18 14.26
C THR A 475 -24.07 -13.62 13.30
N LEU A 476 -22.80 -13.59 13.72
CA LEU A 476 -21.70 -13.19 12.84
C LEU A 476 -21.01 -14.41 12.24
N ARG A 477 -20.65 -14.33 10.95
CA ARG A 477 -19.82 -15.33 10.32
C ARG A 477 -18.37 -15.24 10.81
N GLU A 478 -17.69 -16.38 10.81
CA GLU A 478 -16.26 -16.45 11.09
C GLU A 478 -15.41 -16.01 9.87
N GLY A 479 -14.13 -15.73 10.11
CA GLY A 479 -13.15 -15.42 9.06
C GLY A 479 -13.36 -14.06 8.39
N GLY A 480 -14.02 -13.11 9.07
CA GLY A 480 -14.20 -11.74 8.60
C GLY A 480 -12.88 -10.99 8.44
N ARG A 481 -12.91 -9.96 7.61
CA ARG A 481 -11.79 -9.05 7.35
C ARG A 481 -12.28 -7.60 7.29
N LEU A 482 -11.38 -6.63 7.27
CA LEU A 482 -11.75 -5.20 7.27
C LEU A 482 -12.67 -4.81 6.09
N ALA A 483 -12.47 -5.43 4.92
CA ALA A 483 -13.30 -5.21 3.73
C ALA A 483 -14.79 -5.58 3.91
N ASP A 484 -15.13 -6.31 4.96
CA ASP A 484 -16.50 -6.76 5.25
C ASP A 484 -17.31 -5.75 6.08
N VAL A 485 -16.64 -4.72 6.62
CA VAL A 485 -17.27 -3.72 7.50
C VAL A 485 -18.27 -2.84 6.75
N ALA A 486 -17.89 -2.28 5.59
CA ALA A 486 -18.82 -1.48 4.78
C ALA A 486 -20.04 -2.28 4.31
N PRO A 487 -19.89 -3.51 3.75
CA PRO A 487 -21.06 -4.38 3.46
C PRO A 487 -21.96 -4.63 4.67
N THR A 488 -21.38 -4.78 5.88
CA THR A 488 -22.15 -4.96 7.12
C THR A 488 -22.92 -3.71 7.49
N MET A 489 -22.32 -2.52 7.34
CA MET A 489 -23.02 -1.25 7.57
C MET A 489 -24.17 -1.05 6.61
N LEU A 490 -23.96 -1.34 5.31
CA LEU A 490 -25.00 -1.26 4.30
C LEU A 490 -26.16 -2.24 4.58
N ASP A 491 -25.86 -3.46 5.06
CA ASP A 491 -26.87 -4.44 5.47
C ASP A 491 -27.70 -3.95 6.67
N LEU A 492 -27.05 -3.28 7.64
CA LEU A 492 -27.73 -2.67 8.78
C LEU A 492 -28.63 -1.49 8.40
N LEU A 493 -28.27 -0.75 7.34
CA LEU A 493 -29.03 0.37 6.76
C LEU A 493 -30.08 -0.06 5.74
N ASP A 494 -30.21 -1.36 5.46
CA ASP A 494 -31.04 -1.92 4.37
C ASP A 494 -30.72 -1.32 2.98
N VAL A 495 -29.43 -1.05 2.74
CA VAL A 495 -28.88 -0.53 1.49
C VAL A 495 -28.24 -1.66 0.69
N LYS A 496 -28.53 -1.72 -0.60
CA LYS A 496 -27.95 -2.74 -1.48
C LYS A 496 -26.44 -2.50 -1.69
N LYS A 497 -25.66 -3.52 -1.41
CA LYS A 497 -24.22 -3.54 -1.68
C LYS A 497 -23.92 -3.45 -3.19
N PRO A 498 -23.05 -2.54 -3.65
CA PRO A 498 -22.63 -2.48 -5.05
C PRO A 498 -21.72 -3.67 -5.41
N VAL A 499 -21.61 -3.98 -6.71
CA VAL A 499 -20.84 -5.14 -7.20
C VAL A 499 -19.34 -4.98 -6.98
N GLU A 500 -18.84 -3.77 -6.92
CA GLU A 500 -17.44 -3.43 -6.68
C GLU A 500 -17.00 -3.78 -5.26
N MET A 501 -17.90 -3.80 -4.29
CA MET A 501 -17.64 -4.28 -2.95
C MET A 501 -17.62 -5.82 -2.94
N THR A 502 -16.43 -6.42 -2.97
CA THR A 502 -16.26 -7.88 -2.91
C THR A 502 -16.31 -8.44 -1.49
N GLY A 503 -16.24 -7.57 -0.48
CA GLY A 503 -16.52 -7.94 0.91
C GLY A 503 -17.99 -8.37 1.08
N GLU A 504 -18.26 -9.07 2.15
CA GLU A 504 -19.60 -9.60 2.46
C GLU A 504 -20.02 -9.19 3.86
N SER A 505 -21.33 -8.98 4.07
CA SER A 505 -21.83 -8.70 5.41
C SER A 505 -21.35 -9.76 6.41
N LEU A 506 -20.94 -9.33 7.59
CA LEU A 506 -20.61 -10.22 8.70
C LEU A 506 -21.86 -10.89 9.30
N ILE A 507 -23.03 -10.32 9.04
CA ILE A 507 -24.31 -10.80 9.57
C ILE A 507 -24.80 -12.01 8.78
N ILE A 508 -25.03 -13.12 9.47
CA ILE A 508 -25.73 -14.28 8.93
C ILE A 508 -27.24 -14.09 9.18
N LYS A 509 -28.02 -14.13 8.09
CA LYS A 509 -29.49 -14.05 8.15
C LYS A 509 -30.11 -15.41 8.32
#